data_e8dd819d1296d4e7c36740ca93111973
#
_entry.id   e8dd819d1296d4e7c36740ca93111973
#
_cell.length_a   1.000
_cell.length_b   1.000
_cell.length_c   1.000
_cell.angle_alpha   90.00
_cell.angle_beta   90.00
_cell.angle_gamma   90.00
#
_symmetry.space_group_name_H-M   'P 1'
#
loop_
_entity.id
_entity.type
_entity.pdbx_description
1 polymer ?
#
loop_
_entity_poly.entity_id
_entity_poly.type
_entity_poly.pdbx_seq_one_letter_code
_entity_poly.pdbx_strand_id
1 'polypeptide(L)'
;TNLKPLDLSITKGVVMILITALLMFFLFRGLARSYAQNKGIATGIGRFFEPIVLYIRDDIAIPNIGQKKHMRYMPFLLTVFFFVWFLNIFGLTPLGVNVTGNIAVTTALAIMTFLITNFTGTKDYWKHIFDPLGDSMPWYGKVPLYIILIPIEVLGVFIKPFSLLIRLYANM
;
A
#
# COMPACT_ATOMS: atom_id res chain seq x y z
N THR A 1 -10.90 33.35 -17.38
CA THR A 1 -10.08 32.28 -16.79
C THR A 1 -10.40 32.18 -15.29
N ASN A 2 -11.40 31.38 -14.94
CA ASN A 2 -11.74 31.10 -13.54
C ASN A 2 -10.76 30.12 -12.96
N LEU A 3 -9.63 30.58 -12.43
CA LEU A 3 -8.81 29.84 -11.52
C LEU A 3 -9.64 29.67 -10.24
N LYS A 4 -10.23 28.48 -10.06
CA LYS A 4 -10.81 28.11 -8.76
C LYS A 4 -9.66 28.12 -7.76
N PRO A 5 -9.74 28.93 -6.68
CA PRO A 5 -8.74 28.86 -5.62
C PRO A 5 -8.74 27.42 -5.06
N LEU A 6 -7.56 26.92 -4.73
CA LEU A 6 -7.40 25.66 -4.01
C LEU A 6 -8.22 25.76 -2.73
N ASP A 7 -9.33 25.05 -2.71
CA ASP A 7 -10.26 25.03 -1.59
C ASP A 7 -9.64 24.16 -0.48
N LEU A 8 -8.94 24.82 0.44
CA LEU A 8 -8.33 24.21 1.64
C LEU A 8 -9.35 24.01 2.75
N SER A 9 -10.64 23.97 2.42
CA SER A 9 -11.68 23.76 3.41
C SER A 9 -11.54 22.39 4.05
N ILE A 10 -11.65 22.34 5.37
CA ILE A 10 -11.64 21.10 6.15
C ILE A 10 -12.96 20.38 5.88
N THR A 11 -12.92 19.48 4.91
CA THR A 11 -14.08 18.61 4.59
C THR A 11 -14.24 17.52 5.63
N LYS A 12 -15.45 16.95 5.75
CA LYS A 12 -15.72 15.78 6.62
C LYS A 12 -14.73 14.65 6.39
N GLY A 13 -14.31 14.43 5.13
CA GLY A 13 -13.33 13.40 4.77
C GLY A 13 -11.94 13.66 5.36
N VAL A 14 -11.47 14.91 5.32
CA VAL A 14 -10.17 15.30 5.90
C VAL A 14 -10.17 15.10 7.42
N VAL A 15 -11.25 15.49 8.10
CA VAL A 15 -11.39 15.27 9.54
C VAL A 15 -11.32 13.78 9.88
N MET A 16 -12.01 12.93 9.12
CA MET A 16 -11.98 11.48 9.33
C MET A 16 -10.60 10.87 9.08
N ILE A 17 -9.88 11.34 8.08
CA ILE A 17 -8.49 10.92 7.83
C ILE A 17 -7.61 11.28 9.04
N LEU A 18 -7.72 12.49 9.57
CA LEU A 18 -6.96 12.93 10.73
C LEU A 18 -7.30 12.13 11.98
N ILE A 19 -8.59 11.89 12.24
CA ILE A 19 -9.04 11.06 13.35
C ILE A 19 -8.50 9.63 13.21
N THR A 20 -8.56 9.04 12.02
CA THR A 20 -8.03 7.70 11.75
C THR A 20 -6.53 7.65 11.98
N ALA A 21 -5.78 8.66 11.49
CA ALA A 21 -4.33 8.74 11.67
C ALA A 21 -3.95 8.87 13.17
N LEU A 22 -4.64 9.70 13.92
CA LEU A 22 -4.45 9.84 15.36
C LEU A 22 -4.77 8.54 16.11
N LEU A 23 -5.91 7.92 15.81
CA LEU A 23 -6.31 6.66 16.40
C LEU A 23 -5.27 5.57 16.14
N MET A 24 -4.80 5.45 14.90
CA MET A 24 -3.74 4.51 14.56
C MET A 24 -2.45 4.81 15.33
N PHE A 25 -2.05 6.07 15.39
CA PHE A 25 -0.84 6.47 16.12
C PHE A 25 -0.89 6.05 17.59
N PHE A 26 -2.00 6.35 18.27
CA PHE A 26 -2.17 5.99 19.68
C PHE A 26 -2.25 4.47 19.88
N LEU A 27 -2.95 3.77 18.99
CA LEU A 27 -3.10 2.33 19.05
C LEU A 27 -1.75 1.62 18.86
N PHE A 28 -1.00 1.96 17.82
CA PHE A 28 0.32 1.35 17.58
C PHE A 28 1.35 1.75 18.61
N ARG A 29 1.30 2.99 19.14
CA ARG A 29 2.14 3.40 20.26
C ARG A 29 1.83 2.60 21.51
N GLY A 30 0.54 2.35 21.80
CA GLY A 30 0.11 1.49 22.91
C GLY A 30 0.58 0.04 22.74
N LEU A 31 0.44 -0.49 21.52
CA LEU A 31 0.97 -1.82 21.17
C LEU A 31 2.47 -1.91 21.40
N ALA A 32 3.25 -1.00 20.83
CA ALA A 32 4.69 -0.98 20.98
C ALA A 32 5.14 -0.91 22.43
N ARG A 33 4.43 -0.12 23.25
CA ARG A 33 4.68 -0.04 24.68
C ARG A 33 4.38 -1.35 25.41
N SER A 34 3.25 -1.99 25.07
CA SER A 34 2.85 -3.29 25.64
C SER A 34 3.90 -4.36 25.34
N TYR A 35 4.41 -4.43 24.13
CA TYR A 35 5.48 -5.35 23.76
C TYR A 35 6.80 -5.08 24.50
N ALA A 36 7.17 -3.80 24.65
CA ALA A 36 8.39 -3.42 25.34
C ALA A 36 8.34 -3.75 26.84
N GLN A 37 7.17 -3.63 27.48
CA GLN A 37 7.01 -3.88 28.92
C GLN A 37 6.86 -5.37 29.25
N ASN A 38 6.25 -6.17 28.36
CA ASN A 38 5.90 -7.57 28.63
C ASN A 38 6.83 -8.58 27.93
N LYS A 39 8.10 -8.25 27.71
CA LYS A 39 9.12 -9.15 27.11
C LYS A 39 8.69 -9.76 25.77
N GLY A 40 7.98 -9.00 24.95
CA GLY A 40 7.54 -9.45 23.64
C GLY A 40 6.21 -10.21 23.62
N ILE A 41 5.47 -10.25 24.71
CA ILE A 41 4.13 -10.88 24.75
C ILE A 41 3.07 -9.78 24.65
N ALA A 42 2.18 -9.90 23.66
CA ALA A 42 1.06 -8.98 23.53
C ALA A 42 0.04 -9.19 24.62
N THR A 43 -0.35 -8.14 25.30
CA THR A 43 -1.40 -8.15 26.33
C THR A 43 -2.56 -7.21 25.94
N GLY A 44 -3.79 -7.58 26.34
CA GLY A 44 -4.97 -6.78 26.08
C GLY A 44 -5.29 -6.63 24.60
N ILE A 45 -5.44 -5.39 24.13
CA ILE A 45 -5.75 -5.06 22.73
C ILE A 45 -4.66 -5.58 21.77
N GLY A 46 -3.41 -5.63 22.22
CA GLY A 46 -2.29 -6.18 21.44
C GLY A 46 -2.52 -7.62 20.99
N ARG A 47 -3.10 -8.45 21.83
CA ARG A 47 -3.43 -9.85 21.50
C ARG A 47 -4.42 -9.98 20.34
N PHE A 48 -5.31 -9.01 20.18
CA PHE A 48 -6.25 -8.98 19.06
C PHE A 48 -5.58 -8.61 17.74
N PHE A 49 -4.63 -7.66 17.76
CA PHE A 49 -3.94 -7.20 16.55
C PHE A 49 -2.75 -8.09 16.16
N GLU A 50 -2.19 -8.84 17.10
CA GLU A 50 -1.05 -9.72 16.85
C GLU A 50 -1.28 -10.72 15.71
N PRO A 51 -2.37 -11.50 15.66
CA PRO A 51 -2.61 -12.43 14.57
C PRO A 51 -2.75 -11.73 13.22
N ILE A 52 -3.30 -10.52 13.16
CA ILE A 52 -3.41 -9.74 11.92
C ILE A 52 -2.03 -9.29 11.44
N VAL A 53 -1.19 -8.81 12.35
CA VAL A 53 0.19 -8.40 12.05
C VAL A 53 1.02 -9.59 11.57
N LEU A 54 0.88 -10.74 12.23
CA LEU A 54 1.55 -11.98 11.83
C LEU A 54 1.07 -12.46 10.46
N TYR A 55 -0.22 -12.42 10.19
CA TYR A 55 -0.79 -12.74 8.89
C TYR A 55 -0.20 -11.85 7.77
N ILE A 56 -0.16 -10.54 7.98
CA ILE A 56 0.42 -9.62 6.99
C ILE A 56 1.91 -9.91 6.79
N ARG A 57 2.64 -10.28 7.85
CA ARG A 57 4.05 -10.64 7.75
C ARG A 57 4.25 -11.94 6.98
N ASP A 58 3.56 -13.01 7.38
CA ASP A 58 3.86 -14.37 6.96
C ASP A 58 3.21 -14.69 5.61
N ASP A 59 1.97 -14.26 5.39
CA ASP A 59 1.22 -14.57 4.17
C ASP A 59 1.35 -13.50 3.07
N ILE A 60 1.72 -12.26 3.42
CA ILE A 60 1.82 -11.17 2.45
C ILE A 60 3.28 -10.69 2.27
N ALA A 61 3.94 -10.30 3.36
CA ALA A 61 5.25 -9.65 3.24
C ALA A 61 6.37 -10.63 2.87
N ILE A 62 6.46 -11.76 3.53
CA ILE A 62 7.53 -12.75 3.30
C ILE A 62 7.45 -13.36 1.91
N PRO A 63 6.29 -13.85 1.41
CA PRO A 63 6.22 -14.46 0.08
C PRO A 63 6.49 -13.47 -1.06
N ASN A 64 6.07 -12.20 -0.90
CA ASN A 64 6.17 -11.21 -1.98
C ASN A 64 7.46 -10.39 -1.96
N ILE A 65 8.05 -10.14 -0.78
CA ILE A 65 9.22 -9.27 -0.63
C ILE A 65 10.48 -10.07 -0.30
N GLY A 66 10.31 -11.25 0.28
CA GLY A 66 11.39 -12.14 0.72
C GLY A 66 11.84 -11.89 2.17
N GLN A 67 12.40 -12.92 2.78
CA GLN A 67 12.74 -12.94 4.20
C GLN A 67 13.75 -11.87 4.64
N LYS A 68 14.65 -11.44 3.75
CA LYS A 68 15.70 -10.47 4.11
C LYS A 68 15.23 -9.01 4.11
N LYS A 69 14.22 -8.67 3.31
CA LYS A 69 13.82 -7.28 3.08
C LYS A 69 12.43 -6.93 3.62
N HIS A 70 11.59 -7.92 3.99
CA HIS A 70 10.21 -7.69 4.43
C HIS A 70 10.13 -6.73 5.63
N MET A 71 11.07 -6.81 6.59
CA MET A 71 11.06 -5.95 7.79
C MET A 71 11.15 -4.46 7.47
N ARG A 72 11.82 -4.09 6.38
CA ARG A 72 11.92 -2.68 5.94
C ARG A 72 10.59 -2.13 5.45
N TYR A 73 9.79 -2.96 4.79
CA TYR A 73 8.50 -2.56 4.19
C TYR A 73 7.32 -2.85 5.12
N MET A 74 7.54 -3.62 6.17
CA MET A 74 6.50 -4.01 7.13
C MET A 74 5.76 -2.80 7.73
N PRO A 75 6.44 -1.72 8.19
CA PRO A 75 5.74 -0.55 8.72
C PRO A 75 4.82 0.10 7.69
N PHE A 76 5.24 0.19 6.43
CA PHE A 76 4.42 0.73 5.35
C PHE A 76 3.19 -0.15 5.06
N LEU A 77 3.39 -1.46 4.92
CA LEU A 77 2.31 -2.42 4.67
C LEU A 77 1.26 -2.38 5.79
N LEU A 78 1.71 -2.41 7.04
CA LEU A 78 0.83 -2.32 8.20
C LEU A 78 0.06 -0.99 8.24
N THR A 79 0.75 0.12 7.97
CA THR A 79 0.13 1.44 7.96
C THR A 79 -0.97 1.52 6.90
N VAL A 80 -0.70 1.11 5.67
CA VAL A 80 -1.69 1.14 4.58
C VAL A 80 -2.85 0.20 4.87
N PHE A 81 -2.56 -1.02 5.31
CA PHE A 81 -3.59 -2.02 5.63
C PHE A 81 -4.55 -1.51 6.72
N PHE A 82 -4.01 -1.09 7.86
CA PHE A 82 -4.86 -0.63 8.96
C PHE A 82 -5.54 0.70 8.66
N PHE A 83 -4.90 1.59 7.91
CA PHE A 83 -5.51 2.84 7.49
C PHE A 83 -6.75 2.59 6.63
N VAL A 84 -6.64 1.76 5.60
CA VAL A 84 -7.78 1.39 4.74
C VAL A 84 -8.84 0.64 5.56
N TRP A 85 -8.42 -0.29 6.42
CA TRP A 85 -9.33 -1.07 7.25
C TRP A 85 -10.15 -0.21 8.23
N PHE A 86 -9.52 0.74 8.91
CA PHE A 86 -10.23 1.67 9.80
C PHE A 86 -11.14 2.61 9.03
N LEU A 87 -10.71 3.12 7.87
CA LEU A 87 -11.57 3.97 7.05
C LEU A 87 -12.82 3.21 6.57
N ASN A 88 -12.68 1.93 6.26
CA ASN A 88 -13.82 1.07 5.91
C ASN A 88 -14.77 0.88 7.08
N ILE A 89 -14.25 0.60 8.27
CA ILE A 89 -15.06 0.48 9.48
C ILE A 89 -15.81 1.79 9.75
N PHE A 90 -15.15 2.94 9.63
CA PHE A 90 -15.81 4.23 9.80
C PHE A 90 -16.86 4.52 8.73
N GLY A 91 -16.65 4.04 7.50
CA GLY A 91 -17.65 4.12 6.43
C GLY A 91 -18.93 3.33 6.73
N LEU A 92 -18.82 2.24 7.48
CA LEU A 92 -19.95 1.42 7.93
C LEU A 92 -20.67 2.02 9.14
N THR A 93 -20.09 3.00 9.83
CA THR A 93 -20.73 3.65 10.96
C THR A 93 -21.82 4.63 10.49
N PRO A 94 -22.83 4.96 11.32
CA PRO A 94 -23.87 5.91 10.94
C PRO A 94 -23.36 7.34 10.66
N LEU A 95 -22.08 7.60 10.87
CA LEU A 95 -21.42 8.84 10.46
C LEU A 95 -21.30 8.95 8.92
N GLY A 96 -21.46 7.85 8.19
CA GLY A 96 -21.69 7.81 6.74
C GLY A 96 -20.60 8.42 5.86
N VAL A 97 -19.37 8.55 6.36
CA VAL A 97 -18.29 9.17 5.60
C VAL A 97 -17.48 8.10 4.87
N ASN A 98 -17.89 7.81 3.65
CA ASN A 98 -17.12 6.93 2.77
C ASN A 98 -15.88 7.68 2.23
N VAL A 99 -14.80 7.68 3.03
CA VAL A 99 -13.55 8.37 2.68
C VAL A 99 -12.80 7.64 1.57
N THR A 100 -12.83 6.31 1.58
CA THR A 100 -12.16 5.47 0.57
C THR A 100 -12.92 5.43 -0.76
N GLY A 101 -14.21 5.75 -0.78
CA GLY A 101 -14.96 6.05 -1.99
C GLY A 101 -14.61 7.40 -2.62
N ASN A 102 -13.79 8.23 -1.96
CA ASN A 102 -13.30 9.46 -2.55
C ASN A 102 -12.09 9.16 -3.44
N ILE A 103 -12.25 9.43 -4.73
CA ILE A 103 -11.24 9.19 -5.76
C ILE A 103 -9.90 9.87 -5.47
N ALA A 104 -9.92 11.02 -4.80
CA ALA A 104 -8.71 11.75 -4.43
C ALA A 104 -7.86 10.96 -3.41
N VAL A 105 -8.49 10.35 -2.41
CA VAL A 105 -7.82 9.55 -1.37
C VAL A 105 -7.27 8.26 -1.95
N THR A 106 -8.06 7.56 -2.76
CA THR A 106 -7.62 6.32 -3.42
C THR A 106 -6.50 6.58 -4.43
N THR A 107 -6.56 7.71 -5.15
CA THR A 107 -5.48 8.14 -6.05
C THR A 107 -4.21 8.46 -5.29
N ALA A 108 -4.29 9.18 -4.17
CA ALA A 108 -3.13 9.48 -3.33
C ALA A 108 -2.45 8.20 -2.81
N LEU A 109 -3.23 7.23 -2.33
CA LEU A 109 -2.71 5.93 -1.90
C LEU A 109 -2.07 5.14 -3.05
N ALA A 110 -2.69 5.15 -4.23
CA ALA A 110 -2.16 4.48 -5.41
C ALA A 110 -0.84 5.12 -5.88
N ILE A 111 -0.76 6.44 -5.90
CA ILE A 111 0.47 7.18 -6.26
C ILE A 111 1.56 6.93 -5.22
N MET A 112 1.25 6.98 -3.93
CA MET A 112 2.21 6.70 -2.86
C MET A 112 2.79 5.28 -3.01
N THR A 113 1.94 4.29 -3.21
CA THR A 113 2.37 2.90 -3.43
C THR A 113 3.22 2.78 -4.69
N PHE A 114 2.84 3.44 -5.77
CA PHE A 114 3.58 3.49 -7.02
C PHE A 114 4.98 4.08 -6.81
N LEU A 115 5.09 5.23 -6.15
CA LEU A 115 6.38 5.87 -5.86
C LEU A 115 7.27 4.97 -4.99
N ILE A 116 6.73 4.42 -3.90
CA ILE A 116 7.50 3.54 -3.02
C ILE A 116 7.98 2.30 -3.78
N THR A 117 7.12 1.66 -4.58
CA THR A 117 7.49 0.48 -5.36
C THR A 117 8.59 0.78 -6.38
N ASN A 118 8.50 1.91 -7.09
CA ASN A 118 9.49 2.27 -8.12
C ASN A 118 10.80 2.78 -7.52
N PHE A 119 10.76 3.62 -6.48
CA PHE A 119 11.98 4.14 -5.86
C PHE A 119 12.73 3.12 -5.00
N THR A 120 12.01 2.16 -4.41
CA THR A 120 12.62 1.09 -3.62
C THR A 120 12.78 -0.22 -4.39
N GLY A 121 12.40 -0.23 -5.67
CA GLY A 121 12.57 -1.37 -6.56
C GLY A 121 14.02 -1.85 -6.60
N THR A 122 14.22 -3.15 -6.45
CA THR A 122 15.55 -3.78 -6.51
C THR A 122 16.08 -3.71 -7.95
N LYS A 123 17.40 -3.86 -8.12
CA LYS A 123 18.02 -3.98 -9.47
C LYS A 123 17.37 -5.09 -10.28
N ASP A 124 16.96 -6.20 -9.63
CA ASP A 124 16.27 -7.30 -10.28
C ASP A 124 14.87 -6.92 -10.77
N TYR A 125 14.16 -6.03 -10.06
CA TYR A 125 12.87 -5.48 -10.49
C TYR A 125 13.02 -4.66 -11.77
N TRP A 126 13.99 -3.76 -11.83
CA TRP A 126 14.29 -2.97 -13.03
C TRP A 126 14.83 -3.83 -14.15
N LYS A 127 15.70 -4.81 -13.83
CA LYS A 127 16.19 -5.78 -14.81
C LYS A 127 15.03 -6.57 -15.44
N HIS A 128 14.06 -7.00 -14.66
CA HIS A 128 12.89 -7.70 -15.17
C HIS A 128 12.02 -6.84 -16.10
N ILE A 129 11.92 -5.54 -15.85
CA ILE A 129 11.20 -4.60 -16.73
C ILE A 129 11.92 -4.43 -18.07
N PHE A 130 13.25 -4.34 -18.05
CA PHE A 130 14.05 -4.13 -19.26
C PHE A 130 14.53 -5.43 -19.91
N ASP A 131 14.62 -6.52 -19.16
CA ASP A 131 15.02 -7.84 -19.64
C ASP A 131 14.11 -8.94 -19.08
N PRO A 132 12.83 -9.01 -19.52
CA PRO A 132 11.87 -9.97 -19.00
C PRO A 132 12.19 -11.43 -19.39
N LEU A 133 12.99 -11.64 -20.43
CA LEU A 133 13.35 -12.98 -20.92
C LEU A 133 14.64 -13.55 -20.31
N GLY A 134 15.47 -12.71 -19.65
CA GLY A 134 16.76 -13.14 -19.10
C GLY A 134 17.65 -13.85 -20.14
N ASP A 135 18.42 -14.82 -19.70
CA ASP A 135 19.36 -15.57 -20.56
C ASP A 135 18.77 -16.82 -21.22
N SER A 136 17.46 -16.97 -21.22
CA SER A 136 16.78 -18.22 -21.65
C SER A 136 16.67 -18.41 -23.17
N MET A 137 17.00 -17.41 -24.00
CA MET A 137 16.88 -17.51 -25.47
C MET A 137 18.08 -16.93 -26.23
N PRO A 138 18.43 -17.46 -27.43
CA PRO A 138 19.46 -16.88 -28.29
C PRO A 138 19.06 -15.47 -28.77
N TRP A 139 20.05 -14.60 -28.96
CA TRP A 139 19.84 -13.18 -29.19
C TRP A 139 18.99 -12.84 -30.42
N TYR A 140 19.02 -13.70 -31.44
CA TYR A 140 18.18 -13.53 -32.65
C TYR A 140 16.68 -13.61 -32.38
N GLY A 141 16.26 -14.41 -31.40
CA GLY A 141 14.86 -14.49 -30.97
C GLY A 141 14.48 -13.40 -29.97
N LYS A 142 15.45 -12.85 -29.24
CA LYS A 142 15.23 -11.81 -28.23
C LYS A 142 14.78 -10.48 -28.85
N VAL A 143 15.42 -10.04 -29.95
CA VAL A 143 15.22 -8.70 -30.55
C VAL A 143 13.75 -8.44 -30.92
N PRO A 144 13.04 -9.28 -31.68
CA PRO A 144 11.64 -9.02 -32.01
C PRO A 144 10.72 -9.11 -30.80
N LEU A 145 11.03 -9.99 -29.84
CA LEU A 145 10.26 -10.12 -28.60
C LEU A 145 10.43 -8.91 -27.67
N TYR A 146 11.64 -8.32 -27.61
CA TYR A 146 11.86 -7.11 -26.81
C TYR A 146 11.07 -5.91 -27.29
N ILE A 147 10.91 -5.74 -28.59
CA ILE A 147 10.13 -4.64 -29.18
C ILE A 147 8.68 -4.69 -28.70
N ILE A 148 8.16 -5.88 -28.45
CA ILE A 148 6.78 -6.07 -27.98
C ILE A 148 6.69 -6.12 -26.44
N LEU A 149 7.63 -6.83 -25.79
CA LEU A 149 7.57 -7.07 -24.34
C LEU A 149 7.91 -5.83 -23.50
N ILE A 150 8.92 -5.04 -23.90
CA ILE A 150 9.30 -3.84 -23.15
C ILE A 150 8.14 -2.83 -23.04
N PRO A 151 7.44 -2.47 -24.13
CA PRO A 151 6.28 -1.58 -24.01
C PRO A 151 5.17 -2.16 -23.11
N ILE A 152 4.92 -3.48 -23.18
CA ILE A 152 3.90 -4.14 -22.36
C ILE A 152 4.30 -4.10 -20.88
N GLU A 153 5.57 -4.36 -20.56
CA GLU A 153 6.07 -4.35 -19.19
C GLU A 153 6.07 -2.93 -18.60
N VAL A 154 6.48 -1.93 -19.39
CA VAL A 154 6.39 -0.52 -18.99
C VAL A 154 4.92 -0.10 -18.76
N LEU A 155 4.01 -0.48 -19.65
CA LEU A 155 2.57 -0.26 -19.45
C LEU A 155 2.08 -0.97 -18.18
N GLY A 156 2.56 -2.18 -17.92
CA GLY A 156 2.25 -2.94 -16.70
C GLY A 156 2.58 -2.18 -15.42
N VAL A 157 3.73 -1.47 -15.39
CA VAL A 157 4.12 -0.63 -14.25
C VAL A 157 3.11 0.48 -14.00
N PHE A 158 2.58 1.11 -15.04
CA PHE A 158 1.55 2.15 -14.93
C PHE A 158 0.15 1.61 -14.65
N ILE A 159 -0.18 0.44 -15.19
CA ILE A 159 -1.49 -0.21 -14.97
C ILE A 159 -1.66 -0.66 -13.51
N LYS A 160 -0.59 -1.05 -12.82
CA LYS A 160 -0.63 -1.47 -11.40
C LYS A 160 -1.28 -0.44 -10.48
N PRO A 161 -0.87 0.86 -10.45
CA PRO A 161 -1.53 1.87 -9.62
C PRO A 161 -2.97 2.15 -10.07
N PHE A 162 -3.25 2.11 -11.38
CA PHE A 162 -4.62 2.23 -11.89
C PHE A 162 -5.52 1.09 -11.41
N SER A 163 -5.03 -0.13 -11.48
CA SER A 163 -5.75 -1.30 -10.98
C SER A 163 -6.02 -1.21 -9.48
N LEU A 164 -5.04 -0.72 -8.70
CA LEU A 164 -5.20 -0.50 -7.27
C LEU A 164 -6.27 0.57 -6.99
N LEU A 165 -6.22 1.68 -7.72
CA LEU A 165 -7.19 2.77 -7.61
C LEU A 165 -8.62 2.26 -7.91
N ILE A 166 -8.81 1.59 -9.04
CA ILE A 166 -10.11 1.06 -9.44
C ILE A 166 -10.61 0.03 -8.43
N ARG A 167 -9.74 -0.86 -7.96
CA ARG A 167 -10.09 -1.88 -6.97
C ARG A 167 -10.52 -1.27 -5.64
N LEU A 168 -9.78 -0.28 -5.14
CA LEU A 168 -10.14 0.41 -3.91
C LEU A 168 -11.45 1.20 -4.07
N TYR A 169 -11.63 1.87 -5.20
CA TYR A 169 -12.83 2.65 -5.48
C TYR A 169 -14.07 1.78 -5.70
N ALA A 170 -13.93 0.69 -6.46
CA ALA A 170 -15.06 -0.17 -6.84
C ALA A 170 -15.52 -1.13 -5.72
N ASN A 171 -14.64 -1.48 -4.79
CA ASN A 171 -14.99 -2.35 -3.65
C ASN A 171 -15.70 -1.59 -2.50
N MET A 172 -15.98 -0.32 -2.69
CA MET A 172 -16.70 0.55 -1.76
C MET A 172 -18.11 0.84 -2.24
#